data_13f1b432bf1e9a3d6d257497134dff60
#
_entry.id   13f1b432bf1e9a3d6d257497134dff60
#
_cell.length_a   1.000
_cell.length_b   1.000
_cell.length_c   1.000
_cell.angle_alpha   90.00
_cell.angle_beta   90.00
_cell.angle_gamma   90.00
#
_symmetry.space_group_name_H-M   'P 1'
#
loop_
_entity.id
_entity.type
_entity.pdbx_description
1 polymer ?
#
loop_
_entity_poly.entity_id
_entity_poly.type
_entity_poly.pdbx_seq_one_letter_code
_entity_poly.pdbx_strand_id
1 'polypeptide(L)' 'MTDPRQQLAAATRRYRTAEAAQEEARQETISAVIQALRANISPTEVVRLSPFTATYVRRLAREHGVPPASPGPKRSS' A
#
# COMPACT_ATOMS: atom_id res chain seq x y z
N MET A 1 -12.02 -11.70 -39.20
CA MET A 1 -10.68 -11.93 -38.65
C MET A 1 -10.18 -10.65 -37.99
N THR A 2 -9.65 -10.76 -36.79
CA THR A 2 -9.23 -9.56 -36.04
C THR A 2 -7.83 -9.14 -36.46
N ASP A 3 -7.66 -7.87 -36.77
CA ASP A 3 -6.36 -7.30 -37.11
C ASP A 3 -5.48 -7.35 -35.85
N PRO A 4 -4.26 -7.92 -35.93
CA PRO A 4 -3.35 -7.93 -34.79
C PRO A 4 -3.08 -6.56 -34.18
N ARG A 5 -3.07 -5.52 -35.02
CA ARG A 5 -2.85 -4.15 -34.51
C ARG A 5 -4.01 -3.68 -33.68
N GLN A 6 -5.25 -4.05 -34.03
CA GLN A 6 -6.42 -3.70 -33.26
C GLN A 6 -6.45 -4.48 -31.94
N GLN A 7 -6.02 -5.75 -31.99
CA GLN A 7 -5.92 -6.56 -30.79
C GLN A 7 -4.92 -5.94 -29.81
N LEU A 8 -3.78 -5.51 -30.33
CA LEU A 8 -2.76 -4.89 -29.50
C LEU A 8 -3.27 -3.61 -28.88
N ALA A 9 -3.92 -2.77 -29.68
CA ALA A 9 -4.46 -1.51 -29.17
C ALA A 9 -5.49 -1.74 -28.08
N ALA A 10 -6.37 -2.72 -28.26
CA ALA A 10 -7.39 -3.02 -27.27
C ALA A 10 -6.77 -3.57 -25.98
N ALA A 11 -5.80 -4.46 -26.13
CA ALA A 11 -5.10 -5.01 -24.97
C ALA A 11 -4.35 -3.92 -24.23
N THR A 12 -3.72 -3.00 -24.96
CA THR A 12 -2.99 -1.89 -24.35
C THR A 12 -3.93 -0.98 -23.55
N ARG A 13 -5.11 -0.70 -24.10
CA ARG A 13 -6.08 0.11 -23.36
C ARG A 13 -6.49 -0.57 -22.06
N ARG A 14 -6.74 -1.87 -22.11
CA ARG A 14 -7.11 -2.61 -20.91
C ARG A 14 -5.98 -2.63 -19.89
N TYR A 15 -4.76 -2.82 -20.39
CA TYR A 15 -3.59 -2.81 -19.51
C TYR A 15 -3.47 -1.47 -18.80
N ARG A 16 -3.61 -0.36 -19.53
CA ARG A 16 -3.48 0.97 -18.92
C ARG A 16 -4.60 1.26 -17.94
N THR A 17 -5.80 0.80 -18.23
CA THR A 17 -6.92 0.95 -17.29
C THR A 17 -6.65 0.17 -16.01
N ALA A 18 -6.13 -1.05 -16.15
CA ALA A 18 -5.81 -1.87 -15.00
C ALA A 18 -4.67 -1.26 -14.18
N GLU A 19 -3.67 -0.69 -14.86
CA GLU A 19 -2.58 0.00 -14.15
C GLU A 19 -3.10 1.17 -13.33
N ALA A 20 -3.99 1.96 -13.92
CA ALA A 20 -4.56 3.12 -13.22
C ALA A 20 -5.36 2.67 -12.01
N ALA A 21 -6.17 1.62 -12.18
CA ALA A 21 -6.96 1.08 -11.07
C ALA A 21 -6.05 0.51 -9.98
N GLN A 22 -4.96 -0.15 -10.37
CA GLN A 22 -4.01 -0.70 -9.41
C GLN A 22 -3.32 0.42 -8.64
N GLU A 23 -2.94 1.49 -9.34
CA GLU A 23 -2.28 2.61 -8.67
C GLU A 23 -3.22 3.30 -7.68
N GLU A 24 -4.49 3.46 -8.04
CA GLU A 24 -5.48 4.00 -7.12
C GLU A 24 -5.60 3.14 -5.87
N ALA A 25 -5.73 1.82 -6.07
CA ALA A 25 -5.85 0.90 -4.95
C ALA A 25 -4.59 0.94 -4.08
N ARG A 26 -3.44 1.07 -4.72
CA ARG A 26 -2.18 1.17 -4.01
C ARG A 26 -2.15 2.42 -3.13
N GLN A 27 -2.56 3.57 -3.69
CA GLN A 27 -2.60 4.82 -2.93
C GLN A 27 -3.58 4.76 -1.77
N GLU A 28 -4.74 4.14 -1.99
CA GLU A 28 -5.71 3.94 -0.92
C GLU A 28 -5.14 3.07 0.18
N THR A 29 -4.42 2.02 -0.20
CA THR A 29 -3.82 1.11 0.77
C THR A 29 -2.73 1.82 1.56
N ILE A 30 -1.91 2.62 0.89
CA ILE A 30 -0.88 3.41 1.57
C ILE A 30 -1.52 4.37 2.58
N SER A 31 -2.58 5.05 2.18
CA SER A 31 -3.31 5.93 3.10
C SER A 31 -3.83 5.16 4.31
N ALA A 32 -4.38 3.98 4.06
CA ALA A 32 -4.92 3.16 5.15
C ALA A 32 -3.80 2.70 6.09
N VAL A 33 -2.63 2.36 5.55
CA VAL A 33 -1.47 2.00 6.37
C VAL A 33 -1.07 3.17 7.26
N ILE A 34 -0.97 4.37 6.68
CA ILE A 34 -0.58 5.55 7.44
C ILE A 34 -1.61 5.85 8.55
N GLN A 35 -2.90 5.76 8.21
CA GLN A 35 -3.96 5.98 9.21
C GLN A 35 -3.87 4.96 10.35
N ALA A 36 -3.63 3.70 10.01
CA ALA A 36 -3.52 2.65 11.02
C ALA A 36 -2.33 2.92 11.95
N LEU A 37 -1.19 3.30 11.38
CA LEU A 37 -0.02 3.61 12.18
C LEU A 37 -0.27 4.82 13.08
N ARG A 38 -0.95 5.84 12.57
CA ARG A 38 -1.29 7.02 13.37
C ARG A 38 -2.29 6.69 14.47
N ALA A 39 -3.11 5.68 14.26
CA ALA A 39 -4.04 5.20 15.27
C ALA A 39 -3.37 4.28 16.27
N ASN A 40 -2.05 4.15 16.20
CA ASN A 40 -1.24 3.38 17.14
C ASN A 40 -1.43 1.87 17.01
N ILE A 41 -1.87 1.41 15.84
CA ILE A 41 -1.90 -0.02 15.55
C ILE A 41 -0.45 -0.43 15.32
N SER A 42 -0.05 -1.57 15.89
CA SER A 42 1.35 -1.97 15.83
C SER A 42 1.80 -2.22 14.39
N PRO A 43 3.06 -1.93 14.07
CA PRO A 43 3.58 -2.23 12.74
C PRO A 43 3.44 -3.69 12.36
N THR A 44 3.58 -4.60 13.32
CA THR A 44 3.39 -6.02 13.04
C THR A 44 2.00 -6.33 12.53
N GLU A 45 1.00 -5.74 13.17
CA GLU A 45 -0.39 -5.91 12.75
C GLU A 45 -0.63 -5.29 11.38
N VAL A 46 -0.07 -4.10 11.16
CA VAL A 46 -0.21 -3.40 9.87
C VAL A 46 0.40 -4.24 8.76
N VAL A 47 1.58 -4.81 8.98
CA VAL A 47 2.22 -5.67 7.98
C VAL A 47 1.35 -6.90 7.71
N ARG A 48 0.78 -7.49 8.76
CA ARG A 48 -0.06 -8.67 8.60
C ARG A 48 -1.29 -8.39 7.77
N LEU A 49 -1.88 -7.21 7.93
CA LEU A 49 -3.14 -6.84 7.26
C LEU A 49 -2.94 -6.20 5.91
N SER A 50 -1.72 -5.78 5.58
CA SER A 50 -1.44 -5.08 4.33
C SER A 50 -0.71 -6.02 3.36
N PRO A 51 -0.63 -5.64 2.08
CA PRO A 51 0.17 -6.40 1.11
C PRO A 51 1.64 -6.03 1.14
N PHE A 52 2.07 -5.19 2.07
CA PHE A 52 3.42 -4.62 2.05
C PHE A 52 4.33 -5.34 3.03
N THR A 53 5.64 -5.26 2.75
CA THR A 53 6.64 -5.82 3.64
C THR A 53 6.87 -4.90 4.83
N ALA A 54 7.47 -5.46 5.89
CA ALA A 54 7.82 -4.68 7.07
C ALA A 54 8.74 -3.52 6.71
N THR A 55 9.70 -3.78 5.81
CA THR A 55 10.64 -2.74 5.37
C THR A 55 9.91 -1.59 4.71
N TYR A 56 8.96 -1.91 3.83
CA TYR A 56 8.20 -0.86 3.12
C TYR A 56 7.32 -0.08 4.09
N VAL A 57 6.67 -0.77 5.02
CA VAL A 57 5.82 -0.11 6.02
C VAL A 57 6.65 0.87 6.86
N ARG A 58 7.85 0.46 7.27
CA ARG A 58 8.74 1.35 8.03
C ARG A 58 9.15 2.55 7.21
N ARG A 59 9.41 2.35 5.92
CA ARG A 59 9.76 3.47 5.04
C ARG A 59 8.61 4.44 4.89
N LEU A 60 7.39 3.92 4.71
CA LEU A 60 6.20 4.77 4.62
C LEU A 60 6.03 5.60 5.90
N ALA A 61 6.22 4.98 7.05
CA ALA A 61 6.11 5.69 8.31
C ALA A 61 7.09 6.85 8.37
N ARG A 62 8.35 6.60 7.99
CA ARG A 62 9.36 7.66 8.00
C ARG A 62 9.02 8.77 7.02
N GLU A 63 8.58 8.41 5.82
CA GLU A 63 8.28 9.39 4.78
C GLU A 63 7.11 10.28 5.16
N HIS A 64 6.19 9.75 5.95
CA HIS A 64 4.99 10.50 6.34
C HIS A 64 5.06 11.03 7.76
N GLY A 65 6.24 10.95 8.38
CA GLY A 65 6.45 11.54 9.69
C GLY A 65 5.70 10.86 10.81
N VAL A 66 5.39 9.58 10.66
CA VAL A 66 4.76 8.83 11.73
C VAL A 66 5.84 8.36 12.69
N PRO A 67 5.76 8.71 13.97
CA PRO A 67 6.78 8.28 14.92
C PRO A 67 6.74 6.77 15.12
N PRO A 68 7.86 6.16 15.53
CA PRO A 68 7.87 4.74 15.82
C PRO A 68 6.85 4.43 16.90
N ALA A 69 6.33 3.20 16.87
CA ALA A 69 5.40 2.77 17.89
C ALA A 69 6.03 2.95 19.26
N SER A 70 5.26 3.50 20.17
CA SER A 70 5.73 3.69 21.52
C SER A 70 6.12 2.34 22.12
N PRO A 71 7.29 2.23 22.76
CA PRO A 71 7.62 0.98 23.43
C PRO A 71 6.74 0.89 24.65
N GLY A 72 5.62 0.76 24.49
CA GLY A 72 4.65 0.83 25.47
C GLY A 72 4.99 0.09 26.68
N PRO A 73 4.65 0.36 27.52
CA PRO A 73 4.84 -0.26 28.69
C PRO A 73 4.36 -1.58 28.57
N LYS A 74 5.00 -1.32 27.88
CA LYS A 74 4.74 -1.81 27.57
C LYS A 74 4.60 -2.50 28.00
N ARG A 75 4.96 -2.37 28.25
CA ARG A 75 4.86 -2.70 28.61
C ARG A 75 4.71 -2.90 29.46
N SER A 76 4.79 -2.90 29.91
CA SER A 76 4.54 -2.84 30.57
C SER A 76 4.31 -2.97 31.17
N SER A 77 4.44 -3.13 31.43
CA SER A 77 3.97 -3.05 31.91
C SER A 77 3.76 -3.16 32.18
#